data_21fcd2eeb9265be78d4cc613dbc427eb
#
_entry.id   21fcd2eeb9265be78d4cc613dbc427eb
#
_cell.length_a   1.000
_cell.length_b   1.000
_cell.length_c   1.000
_cell.angle_alpha   90.00
_cell.angle_beta   90.00
_cell.angle_gamma   90.00
#
_symmetry.space_group_name_H-M   'P 1'
#
loop_
_entity.id
_entity.type
_entity.pdbx_description
1 polymer ?
#
loop_
_entity_poly.entity_id
_entity_poly.type
_entity_poly.pdbx_seq_one_letter_code
_entity_poly.pdbx_strand_id
1 'polypeptide(L)'
;MYCSNACKQKHHYYRIKEQTNTYHSQTIRSLKRKLELIELKGGKCEICGYDKNLSALQFHHRDPTKKELKLDVRTLGNNKMEKILKEFEKCDLVCSNCHFEIHNKEYTKENIKNIINKKPLP
;
A
#
# COMPACT_ATOMS: atom_id res chain seq x y z
N MET A 1 -19.52 30.54 10.31
CA MET A 1 -18.23 31.07 9.84
C MET A 1 -17.13 30.11 10.22
N TYR A 2 -16.20 29.87 9.32
CA TYR A 2 -15.09 28.91 9.54
C TYR A 2 -13.92 29.60 10.24
N CYS A 3 -13.29 28.90 11.16
CA CYS A 3 -12.17 29.44 11.94
C CYS A 3 -10.87 29.53 11.16
N SER A 4 -10.73 28.75 10.06
CA SER A 4 -9.54 28.72 9.23
C SER A 4 -9.85 28.08 7.88
N ASN A 5 -8.93 28.21 6.92
CA ASN A 5 -9.04 27.54 5.63
C ASN A 5 -9.04 26.01 5.77
N ALA A 6 -8.23 25.47 6.69
CA ALA A 6 -8.20 24.05 6.97
C ALA A 6 -9.55 23.55 7.52
N CYS A 7 -10.17 24.31 8.42
CA CYS A 7 -11.48 24.02 8.96
C CYS A 7 -12.56 24.03 7.88
N LYS A 8 -12.52 25.00 6.96
CA LYS A 8 -13.42 25.10 5.83
C LYS A 8 -13.30 23.91 4.88
N GLN A 9 -12.08 23.53 4.54
CA GLN A 9 -11.81 22.39 3.65
C GLN A 9 -12.28 21.08 4.27
N LYS A 10 -12.05 20.88 5.56
CA LYS A 10 -12.49 19.69 6.29
C LYS A 10 -14.01 19.59 6.32
N HIS A 11 -14.71 20.70 6.56
CA HIS A 11 -16.17 20.74 6.54
C HIS A 11 -16.73 20.40 5.16
N HIS A 12 -16.14 20.96 4.11
CA HIS A 12 -16.52 20.69 2.72
C HIS A 12 -16.35 19.21 2.36
N TYR A 13 -15.23 18.61 2.76
CA TYR A 13 -14.94 17.20 2.54
C TYR A 13 -16.02 16.31 3.19
N TYR A 14 -16.33 16.51 4.43
CA TYR A 14 -17.36 15.72 5.13
C TYR A 14 -18.74 15.88 4.53
N ARG A 15 -19.09 17.07 4.12
CA ARG A 15 -20.38 17.34 3.48
C ARG A 15 -20.52 16.57 2.16
N ILE A 16 -19.48 16.58 1.33
CA ILE A 16 -19.45 15.82 0.06
C ILE A 16 -19.54 14.33 0.34
N LYS A 17 -18.78 13.84 1.30
CA LYS A 17 -18.76 12.42 1.68
C LYS A 17 -20.14 11.94 2.11
N GLU A 18 -20.87 12.71 2.86
CA GLU A 18 -22.22 12.37 3.30
C GLU A 18 -23.23 12.40 2.16
N GLN A 19 -23.06 13.28 1.20
CA GLN A 19 -24.00 13.46 0.10
C GLN A 19 -23.78 12.52 -1.08
N THR A 20 -22.62 11.88 -1.20
CA THR A 20 -22.30 11.03 -2.36
C THR A 20 -22.23 9.55 -1.99
N ASN A 21 -23.30 8.82 -2.27
CA ASN A 21 -23.33 7.35 -2.17
C ASN A 21 -22.26 6.70 -3.05
N THR A 22 -21.90 7.35 -4.16
CA THR A 22 -20.87 6.87 -5.10
C THR A 22 -19.51 6.77 -4.43
N TYR A 23 -19.09 7.79 -3.68
CA TYR A 23 -17.82 7.78 -2.97
C TYR A 23 -17.77 6.63 -1.96
N HIS A 24 -18.83 6.49 -1.17
CA HIS A 24 -18.93 5.44 -0.15
C HIS A 24 -18.89 4.05 -0.79
N SER A 25 -19.65 3.85 -1.88
CA SER A 25 -19.70 2.59 -2.61
C SER A 25 -18.34 2.22 -3.21
N GLN A 26 -17.60 3.20 -3.75
CA GLN A 26 -16.26 2.99 -4.29
C GLN A 26 -15.27 2.60 -3.20
N THR A 27 -15.35 3.24 -2.04
CA THR A 27 -14.48 2.93 -0.90
C THR A 27 -14.70 1.51 -0.40
N ILE A 28 -15.97 1.10 -0.23
CA ILE A 28 -16.32 -0.26 0.20
C ILE A 28 -15.84 -1.29 -0.82
N ARG A 29 -16.05 -1.03 -2.10
CA ARG A 29 -15.59 -1.93 -3.18
C ARG A 29 -14.07 -2.11 -3.15
N SER A 30 -13.32 -1.02 -2.98
CA SER A 30 -11.86 -1.06 -2.88
C SER A 30 -11.39 -1.90 -1.70
N LEU A 31 -11.99 -1.70 -0.54
CA LEU A 31 -11.64 -2.44 0.68
C LEU A 31 -11.99 -3.91 0.56
N LYS A 32 -13.14 -4.24 -0.01
CA LYS A 32 -13.55 -5.63 -0.28
C LYS A 32 -12.55 -6.32 -1.20
N ARG A 33 -12.18 -5.67 -2.29
CA ARG A 33 -11.23 -6.21 -3.26
C ARG A 33 -9.87 -6.43 -2.64
N LYS A 34 -9.39 -5.46 -1.84
CA LYS A 34 -8.14 -5.60 -1.12
C LYS A 34 -8.17 -6.80 -0.18
N LEU A 35 -9.22 -6.94 0.59
CA LEU A 35 -9.38 -8.06 1.51
C LEU A 35 -9.39 -9.40 0.77
N GLU A 36 -10.14 -9.51 -0.31
CA GLU A 36 -10.20 -10.71 -1.13
C GLU A 36 -8.84 -11.09 -1.70
N LEU A 37 -8.10 -10.12 -2.23
CA LEU A 37 -6.77 -10.35 -2.79
C LEU A 37 -5.77 -10.78 -1.71
N ILE A 38 -5.85 -10.18 -0.53
CA ILE A 38 -5.00 -10.56 0.61
C ILE A 38 -5.30 -12.00 1.03
N GLU A 39 -6.56 -12.36 1.13
CA GLU A 39 -6.96 -13.73 1.49
C GLU A 39 -6.50 -14.76 0.46
N LEU A 40 -6.52 -14.42 -0.83
CA LEU A 40 -6.02 -15.28 -1.89
C LEU A 40 -4.51 -15.54 -1.78
N LYS A 41 -3.76 -14.63 -1.17
CA LYS A 41 -2.32 -14.79 -0.92
C LYS A 41 -2.02 -15.38 0.46
N GLY A 42 -3.03 -15.88 1.17
CA GLY A 42 -2.86 -16.51 2.47
C GLY A 42 -3.16 -15.62 3.67
N GLY A 43 -3.58 -14.38 3.46
CA GLY A 43 -4.06 -13.48 4.51
C GLY A 43 -2.99 -12.85 5.38
N LYS A 44 -1.70 -13.03 5.06
CA LYS A 44 -0.59 -12.57 5.90
C LYS A 44 0.64 -12.27 5.06
N CYS A 45 1.56 -11.51 5.64
CA CYS A 45 2.87 -11.29 5.02
C CYS A 45 3.56 -12.63 4.74
N GLU A 46 4.02 -12.82 3.52
CA GLU A 46 4.67 -14.07 3.11
C GLU A 46 6.03 -14.27 3.77
N ILE A 47 6.64 -13.20 4.28
CA ILE A 47 7.97 -13.26 4.91
C ILE A 47 7.90 -13.42 6.42
N CYS A 48 7.16 -12.54 7.11
CA CYS A 48 7.14 -12.52 8.58
C CYS A 48 5.82 -12.98 9.21
N GLY A 49 4.76 -13.17 8.43
CA GLY A 49 3.48 -13.64 8.92
C GLY A 49 2.58 -12.57 9.55
N TYR A 50 2.93 -11.29 9.41
CA TYR A 50 2.09 -10.20 9.92
C TYR A 50 0.71 -10.21 9.26
N ASP A 51 -0.36 -10.09 10.06
CA ASP A 51 -1.75 -10.20 9.59
C ASP A 51 -2.74 -9.27 10.30
N LYS A 52 -2.28 -8.28 11.05
CA LYS A 52 -3.14 -7.50 11.94
C LYS A 52 -3.91 -6.37 11.28
N ASN A 53 -3.31 -5.68 10.31
CA ASN A 53 -3.90 -4.48 9.71
C ASN A 53 -3.71 -4.50 8.20
N LEU A 54 -4.81 -4.36 7.46
CA LEU A 54 -4.77 -4.42 6.00
C LEU A 54 -3.96 -3.29 5.37
N SER A 55 -3.89 -2.12 6.01
CA SER A 55 -3.10 -1.01 5.48
C SER A 55 -1.60 -1.27 5.54
N ALA A 56 -1.16 -2.16 6.43
CA ALA A 56 0.24 -2.56 6.54
C ALA A 56 0.60 -3.72 5.62
N LEU A 57 -0.37 -4.33 4.96
CA LEU A 57 -0.15 -5.38 3.97
C LEU A 57 -0.16 -4.77 2.57
N GLN A 58 0.91 -5.02 1.82
CA GLN A 58 1.14 -4.40 0.52
C GLN A 58 1.48 -5.45 -0.53
N PHE A 59 1.21 -5.11 -1.79
CA PHE A 59 1.54 -5.96 -2.93
C PHE A 59 2.88 -5.51 -3.51
N HIS A 60 3.88 -6.38 -3.42
CA HIS A 60 5.22 -6.11 -3.92
C HIS A 60 5.40 -6.75 -5.30
N HIS A 61 5.67 -5.97 -6.32
CA HIS A 61 5.98 -6.48 -7.66
C HIS A 61 7.35 -7.16 -7.65
N ARG A 62 7.38 -8.45 -7.99
CA ARG A 62 8.63 -9.22 -8.05
C ARG A 62 9.60 -8.64 -9.07
N ASP A 63 9.08 -8.21 -10.22
CA ASP A 63 9.84 -7.55 -11.27
C ASP A 63 9.26 -6.17 -11.55
N PRO A 64 9.90 -5.09 -11.09
CA PRO A 64 9.41 -3.73 -11.32
C PRO A 64 9.30 -3.34 -12.79
N THR A 65 10.09 -3.96 -13.67
CA THR A 65 10.05 -3.65 -15.11
C THR A 65 8.77 -4.14 -15.78
N LYS A 66 8.07 -5.11 -15.18
CA LYS A 66 6.82 -5.67 -15.69
C LYS A 66 5.59 -5.03 -15.03
N LYS A 67 5.80 -4.05 -14.17
CA LYS A 67 4.71 -3.35 -13.49
C LYS A 67 3.95 -2.48 -14.48
N GLU A 68 2.67 -2.77 -14.66
CA GLU A 68 1.76 -1.99 -15.52
C GLU A 68 0.75 -1.19 -14.69
N LEU A 69 0.47 -1.63 -13.46
CA LEU A 69 -0.56 -1.08 -12.62
C LEU A 69 -0.12 -1.09 -11.16
N LYS A 70 -0.32 0.03 -10.46
CA LYS A 70 -0.08 0.10 -9.02
C LYS A 70 -1.31 -0.44 -8.28
N LEU A 71 -1.14 -1.40 -7.39
CA LEU A 71 -2.24 -2.01 -6.64
C LEU A 71 -2.47 -1.29 -5.30
N ASP A 72 -2.87 -0.03 -5.36
CA ASP A 72 -3.32 0.72 -4.19
C ASP A 72 -4.85 0.70 -4.09
N VAL A 73 -5.38 1.21 -2.99
CA VAL A 73 -6.84 1.21 -2.72
C VAL A 73 -7.61 1.92 -3.83
N ARG A 74 -7.09 3.03 -4.33
CA ARG A 74 -7.74 3.80 -5.40
C ARG A 74 -7.82 3.01 -6.69
N THR A 75 -6.73 2.38 -7.08
CA THR A 75 -6.65 1.56 -8.29
C THR A 75 -7.59 0.37 -8.21
N LEU A 76 -7.67 -0.29 -7.05
CA LEU A 76 -8.55 -1.43 -6.84
C LEU A 76 -10.03 -1.06 -7.02
N GLY A 77 -10.41 0.16 -6.67
CA GLY A 77 -11.79 0.64 -6.84
C GLY A 77 -12.15 1.06 -8.26
N ASN A 78 -11.15 1.46 -9.06
CA ASN A 78 -11.37 2.14 -10.35
C ASN A 78 -11.05 1.28 -11.58
N ASN A 79 -10.56 0.07 -11.43
CA ASN A 79 -10.19 -0.78 -12.56
C ASN A 79 -11.03 -2.06 -12.60
N LYS A 80 -11.08 -2.68 -13.77
CA LYS A 80 -11.75 -3.97 -13.96
C LYS A 80 -10.99 -5.05 -13.20
N MET A 81 -11.72 -5.99 -12.62
CA MET A 81 -11.15 -7.08 -11.83
C MET A 81 -10.16 -7.94 -12.64
N GLU A 82 -10.44 -8.16 -13.92
CA GLU A 82 -9.51 -8.89 -14.81
C GLU A 82 -8.14 -8.24 -14.88
N LYS A 83 -8.11 -6.92 -15.00
CA LYS A 83 -6.87 -6.15 -15.07
C LYS A 83 -6.12 -6.20 -13.74
N ILE A 84 -6.87 -6.09 -12.64
CA ILE A 84 -6.32 -6.18 -11.28
C ILE A 84 -5.71 -7.56 -11.05
N LEU A 85 -6.37 -8.63 -11.44
CA LEU A 85 -5.90 -10.00 -11.24
C LEU A 85 -4.64 -10.31 -12.05
N LYS A 86 -4.52 -9.77 -13.25
CA LYS A 86 -3.29 -9.90 -14.04
C LYS A 86 -2.10 -9.27 -13.34
N GLU A 87 -2.30 -8.09 -12.76
CA GLU A 87 -1.24 -7.40 -12.02
C GLU A 87 -0.94 -8.11 -10.70
N PHE A 88 -1.98 -8.59 -10.03
CA PHE A 88 -1.88 -9.33 -8.77
C PHE A 88 -1.00 -10.58 -8.88
N GLU A 89 -1.06 -11.28 -10.00
CA GLU A 89 -0.22 -12.47 -10.24
C GLU A 89 1.28 -12.15 -10.26
N LYS A 90 1.64 -10.91 -10.54
CA LYS A 90 3.03 -10.45 -10.58
C LYS A 90 3.57 -10.05 -9.20
N CYS A 91 2.74 -10.10 -8.16
CA CYS A 91 3.03 -9.54 -6.84
C CYS A 91 3.11 -10.61 -5.75
N ASP A 92 3.90 -10.31 -4.73
CA ASP A 92 3.90 -11.02 -3.46
C ASP A 92 3.24 -10.15 -2.40
N LEU A 93 2.60 -10.77 -1.40
CA LEU A 93 2.00 -10.06 -0.29
C LEU A 93 3.02 -9.92 0.84
N VAL A 94 3.37 -8.69 1.19
CA VAL A 94 4.36 -8.40 2.23
C VAL A 94 3.85 -7.26 3.12
N CYS A 95 4.31 -7.23 4.37
CA CYS A 95 4.00 -6.10 5.24
C CYS A 95 4.91 -4.91 4.93
N SER A 96 4.58 -3.74 5.47
CA SER A 96 5.34 -2.51 5.26
C SER A 96 6.82 -2.66 5.63
N ASN A 97 7.11 -3.31 6.76
CA ASN A 97 8.48 -3.53 7.20
C ASN A 97 9.26 -4.41 6.22
N CYS A 98 8.68 -5.54 5.85
CA CYS A 98 9.33 -6.47 4.90
C CYS A 98 9.49 -5.84 3.53
N HIS A 99 8.51 -5.06 3.08
CA HIS A 99 8.57 -4.34 1.81
C HIS A 99 9.72 -3.33 1.80
N PHE A 100 9.87 -2.59 2.88
CA PHE A 100 10.98 -1.65 3.04
C PHE A 100 12.33 -2.36 3.04
N GLU A 101 12.43 -3.48 3.73
CA GLU A 101 13.67 -4.27 3.80
C GLU A 101 14.06 -4.85 2.44
N ILE A 102 13.08 -5.29 1.64
CA ILE A 102 13.34 -5.78 0.27
C ILE A 102 13.98 -4.70 -0.59
N HIS A 103 13.49 -3.46 -0.48
CA HIS A 103 14.00 -2.34 -1.28
C HIS A 103 15.27 -1.71 -0.72
N ASN A 104 15.67 -2.06 0.52
CA ASN A 104 16.79 -1.45 1.21
C ASN A 104 17.68 -2.50 1.90
N LYS A 105 18.05 -3.54 1.16
CA LYS A 105 18.83 -4.68 1.69
C LYS A 105 20.17 -4.27 2.27
N GLU A 106 20.76 -3.19 1.76
CA GLU A 106 22.06 -2.69 2.19
C GLU A 106 22.03 -1.93 3.51
N TYR A 107 20.84 -1.59 4.03
CA TYR A 107 20.72 -0.77 5.25
C TYR A 107 20.58 -1.58 6.54
N THR A 108 21.13 -2.78 6.60
CA THR A 108 21.23 -3.51 7.86
C THR A 108 22.19 -2.79 8.81
N LYS A 109 22.00 -2.96 10.12
CA LYS A 109 22.88 -2.33 11.13
C LYS A 109 24.36 -2.65 10.88
N GLU A 110 24.66 -3.89 10.54
CA GLU A 110 26.01 -4.34 10.28
C GLU A 110 26.60 -3.64 9.03
N ASN A 111 25.86 -3.60 7.94
CA ASN A 111 26.31 -2.95 6.71
C ASN A 111 26.52 -1.45 6.92
N ILE A 112 25.63 -0.79 7.63
CA ILE A 112 25.77 0.66 7.92
C ILE A 112 27.02 0.92 8.74
N LYS A 113 27.30 0.10 9.77
CA LYS A 113 28.52 0.22 10.57
C LYS A 113 29.75 0.02 9.71
N ASN A 114 29.73 -0.95 8.80
CA ASN A 114 30.85 -1.20 7.89
C ASN A 114 31.09 -0.03 6.93
N ILE A 115 30.02 0.54 6.39
CA ILE A 115 30.12 1.71 5.48
C ILE A 115 30.71 2.91 6.23
N ILE A 116 30.25 3.18 7.43
CA ILE A 116 30.75 4.30 8.25
C ILE A 116 32.24 4.09 8.57
N ASN A 117 32.64 2.88 8.91
CA ASN A 117 34.04 2.58 9.29
C ASN A 117 34.99 2.56 8.09
N LYS A 118 34.52 2.21 6.89
CA LYS A 118 35.34 2.13 5.68
C LYS A 118 35.54 3.45 4.97
N LYS A 119 34.69 4.45 5.23
CA LYS A 119 34.83 5.79 4.68
C LYS A 119 35.30 6.73 5.79
N PRO A 120 36.58 7.03 5.87
CA PRO A 120 37.04 8.10 6.78
C PRO A 120 36.35 9.39 6.33
N LEU A 121 35.62 10.00 7.27
CA LEU A 121 35.03 11.30 7.03
C LEU A 121 36.15 12.33 6.76
N PRO A 122 35.98 13.20 5.76
CA PRO A 122 36.98 14.23 5.46
C PRO A 122 37.18 15.20 6.60
#